data_255c907ad69f6674297022f74375176c
#
_entry.id   255c907ad69f6674297022f74375176c
#
_cell.length_a   1.000
_cell.length_b   1.000
_cell.length_c   1.000
_cell.angle_alpha   90.00
_cell.angle_beta   90.00
_cell.angle_gamma   90.00
#
_symmetry.space_group_name_H-M   'P 1'
#
loop_
_entity.id
_entity.type
_entity.pdbx_description
1 polymer ?
#
loop_
_entity_poly.entity_id
_entity_poly.type
_entity_poly.pdbx_seq_one_letter_code
_entity_poly.pdbx_strand_id
1 'polypeptide(L)'
;MPGDVASTDDDDKQATVKRCEQVMAHLWMVRTFVKHSDEVEDFPELMMTARSIFDTARALETRIDDPAAYLHMLRKKIGKLRAAAEQFKIDAPQASLHTNFQQAVISFDAGVSELESLLARHS
;
A
#
# COMPACT_ATOMS: atom_id res chain seq x y z
N MET A 1 2.41 28.37 -22.49
CA MET A 1 1.89 29.16 -21.36
C MET A 1 2.42 28.58 -20.06
N PRO A 2 3.15 29.38 -19.27
CA PRO A 2 3.75 28.85 -18.03
C PRO A 2 2.72 28.26 -17.06
N GLY A 3 1.53 28.85 -16.97
CA GLY A 3 0.49 28.34 -16.11
C GLY A 3 -0.01 26.95 -16.51
N ASP A 4 0.00 26.65 -17.82
CA ASP A 4 -0.45 25.36 -18.33
C ASP A 4 0.52 24.24 -17.93
N VAL A 5 1.82 24.52 -17.91
CA VAL A 5 2.85 23.56 -17.50
C VAL A 5 2.66 23.19 -16.03
N ALA A 6 2.46 24.19 -15.17
CA ALA A 6 2.22 23.96 -13.74
C ALA A 6 0.92 23.18 -13.51
N SER A 7 -0.17 23.53 -14.21
CA SER A 7 -1.45 22.84 -14.13
C SER A 7 -1.34 21.39 -14.57
N THR A 8 -0.56 21.10 -15.63
CA THR A 8 -0.35 19.74 -16.13
C THR A 8 0.39 18.89 -15.08
N ASP A 9 1.41 19.44 -14.42
CA ASP A 9 2.14 18.73 -13.36
C ASP A 9 1.23 18.45 -12.17
N ASP A 10 0.41 19.42 -11.77
CA ASP A 10 -0.56 19.23 -10.67
C ASP A 10 -1.61 18.19 -11.04
N ASP A 11 -2.12 18.24 -12.28
CA ASP A 11 -3.08 17.26 -12.77
C ASP A 11 -2.49 15.85 -12.80
N ASP A 12 -1.23 15.71 -13.20
CA ASP A 12 -0.52 14.43 -13.17
C ASP A 12 -0.38 13.90 -11.74
N LYS A 13 -0.03 14.75 -10.79
CA LYS A 13 0.07 14.35 -9.39
C LYS A 13 -1.27 13.95 -8.83
N GLN A 14 -2.34 14.69 -9.15
CA GLN A 14 -3.69 14.34 -8.72
C GLN A 14 -4.12 12.98 -9.28
N ALA A 15 -3.85 12.74 -10.56
CA ALA A 15 -4.16 11.44 -11.18
C ALA A 15 -3.38 10.31 -10.53
N THR A 16 -2.11 10.54 -10.21
CA THR A 16 -1.26 9.57 -9.51
C THR A 16 -1.80 9.27 -8.12
N VAL A 17 -2.17 10.30 -7.35
CA VAL A 17 -2.76 10.13 -6.02
C VAL A 17 -4.04 9.32 -6.10
N LYS A 18 -4.90 9.62 -7.08
CA LYS A 18 -6.14 8.87 -7.27
C LYS A 18 -5.86 7.39 -7.51
N ARG A 19 -4.84 7.08 -8.32
CA ARG A 19 -4.44 5.69 -8.53
C ARG A 19 -3.87 5.07 -7.26
N CYS A 20 -3.06 5.81 -6.49
CA CYS A 20 -2.56 5.35 -5.20
C CYS A 20 -3.71 5.00 -4.25
N GLU A 21 -4.76 5.80 -4.21
CA GLU A 21 -5.93 5.52 -3.38
C GLU A 21 -6.59 4.20 -3.77
N GLN A 22 -6.69 3.92 -5.07
CA GLN A 22 -7.25 2.66 -5.55
C GLN A 22 -6.39 1.48 -5.12
N VAL A 23 -5.07 1.60 -5.25
CA VAL A 23 -4.13 0.56 -4.81
C VAL A 23 -4.23 0.35 -3.31
N MET A 24 -4.27 1.45 -2.53
CA MET A 24 -4.42 1.36 -1.08
C MET A 24 -5.75 0.69 -0.68
N ALA A 25 -6.82 0.88 -1.46
CA ALA A 25 -8.08 0.19 -1.22
C ALA A 25 -7.93 -1.33 -1.37
N HIS A 26 -7.18 -1.79 -2.37
CA HIS A 26 -6.88 -3.22 -2.52
C HIS A 26 -6.06 -3.73 -1.33
N LEU A 27 -5.04 -2.98 -0.91
CA LEU A 27 -4.23 -3.36 0.25
C LEU A 27 -5.06 -3.38 1.53
N TRP A 28 -6.02 -2.46 1.66
CA TRP A 28 -6.94 -2.47 2.79
C TRP A 28 -7.73 -3.78 2.86
N MET A 29 -8.15 -4.31 1.74
CA MET A 29 -8.85 -5.59 1.70
C MET A 29 -7.94 -6.75 2.10
N VAL A 30 -6.66 -6.70 1.71
CA VAL A 30 -5.67 -7.68 2.19
C VAL A 30 -5.55 -7.60 3.71
N ARG A 31 -5.43 -6.38 4.27
CA ARG A 31 -5.40 -6.16 5.72
C ARG A 31 -6.62 -6.77 6.40
N THR A 32 -7.79 -6.49 5.86
CA THR A 32 -9.05 -6.96 6.44
C THR A 32 -9.12 -8.48 6.45
N PHE A 33 -8.74 -9.11 5.35
CA PHE A 33 -8.68 -10.55 5.25
C PHE A 33 -7.74 -11.15 6.30
N VAL A 34 -6.51 -10.64 6.39
CA VAL A 34 -5.50 -11.15 7.33
C VAL A 34 -5.96 -10.95 8.77
N LYS A 35 -6.42 -9.74 9.09
CA LYS A 35 -6.84 -9.38 10.46
C LYS A 35 -7.95 -10.29 10.97
N HIS A 36 -8.88 -10.68 10.11
CA HIS A 36 -10.04 -11.48 10.49
C HIS A 36 -9.85 -12.97 10.21
N SER A 37 -8.65 -13.40 9.82
CA SER A 37 -8.36 -14.80 9.59
C SER A 37 -8.19 -15.54 10.92
N ASP A 38 -8.60 -16.82 10.96
CA ASP A 38 -8.39 -17.68 12.13
C ASP A 38 -6.91 -17.91 12.38
N GLU A 39 -6.10 -17.94 11.32
CA GLU A 39 -4.67 -18.21 11.38
C GLU A 39 -3.91 -17.17 12.21
N VAL A 40 -4.42 -15.96 12.34
CA VAL A 40 -3.76 -14.89 13.11
C VAL A 40 -3.62 -15.24 14.60
N GLU A 41 -4.51 -16.08 15.11
CA GLU A 41 -4.45 -16.50 16.52
C GLU A 41 -3.20 -17.34 16.80
N ASP A 42 -2.86 -18.24 15.88
CA ASP A 42 -1.69 -19.12 16.02
C ASP A 42 -0.41 -18.50 15.47
N PHE A 43 -0.55 -17.51 14.58
CA PHE A 43 0.57 -16.82 13.91
C PHE A 43 0.40 -15.31 14.06
N PRO A 44 0.61 -14.78 15.29
CA PRO A 44 0.39 -13.34 15.54
C PRO A 44 1.30 -12.42 14.74
N GLU A 45 2.41 -12.91 14.19
CA GLU A 45 3.29 -12.17 13.28
C GLU A 45 2.56 -11.69 12.03
N LEU A 46 1.45 -12.34 11.62
CA LEU A 46 0.62 -11.89 10.52
C LEU A 46 0.01 -10.51 10.77
N MET A 47 -0.15 -10.13 12.04
CA MET A 47 -0.65 -8.80 12.39
C MET A 47 0.29 -7.67 11.99
N MET A 48 1.58 -7.95 11.80
CA MET A 48 2.52 -6.96 11.30
C MET A 48 2.09 -6.44 9.92
N THR A 49 1.63 -7.35 9.05
CA THR A 49 1.09 -6.98 7.73
C THR A 49 -0.11 -6.05 7.88
N ALA A 50 -1.07 -6.45 8.71
CA ALA A 50 -2.28 -5.65 8.92
C ALA A 50 -1.96 -4.26 9.48
N ARG A 51 -1.06 -4.18 10.47
CA ARG A 51 -0.66 -2.91 11.07
C ARG A 51 0.07 -2.00 10.10
N SER A 52 0.97 -2.57 9.29
CA SER A 52 1.74 -1.79 8.32
C SER A 52 0.83 -1.14 7.28
N ILE A 53 -0.15 -1.88 6.77
CA ILE A 53 -1.14 -1.34 5.84
C ILE A 53 -1.99 -0.26 6.52
N PHE A 54 -2.47 -0.55 7.73
CA PHE A 54 -3.28 0.40 8.50
C PHE A 54 -2.54 1.71 8.74
N ASP A 55 -1.30 1.63 9.21
CA ASP A 55 -0.50 2.82 9.53
C ASP A 55 -0.25 3.66 8.27
N THR A 56 0.04 3.02 7.14
CA THR A 56 0.24 3.71 5.87
C THR A 56 -1.05 4.39 5.42
N ALA A 57 -2.17 3.67 5.45
CA ALA A 57 -3.47 4.22 5.06
C ALA A 57 -3.85 5.43 5.91
N ARG A 58 -3.65 5.36 7.23
CA ARG A 58 -3.97 6.46 8.13
C ARG A 58 -3.08 7.68 7.87
N ALA A 59 -1.81 7.46 7.58
CA ALA A 59 -0.90 8.57 7.29
C ALA A 59 -1.26 9.30 5.98
N LEU A 60 -1.84 8.59 5.02
CA LEU A 60 -2.17 9.14 3.71
C LEU A 60 -3.54 9.80 3.67
N GLU A 61 -4.52 9.30 4.43
CA GLU A 61 -5.93 9.73 4.30
C GLU A 61 -6.15 11.21 4.57
N THR A 62 -5.32 11.84 5.40
CA THR A 62 -5.44 13.25 5.72
C THR A 62 -4.81 14.16 4.68
N ARG A 63 -4.20 13.60 3.63
CA ARG A 63 -3.43 14.33 2.62
C ARG A 63 -3.97 14.17 1.20
N ILE A 64 -5.16 13.64 1.07
CA ILE A 64 -5.78 13.34 -0.23
C ILE A 64 -5.94 14.61 -1.07
N ASP A 65 -6.26 15.74 -0.42
CA ASP A 65 -6.49 17.01 -1.11
C ASP A 65 -5.20 17.78 -1.43
N ASP A 66 -4.04 17.25 -1.03
CA ASP A 66 -2.74 17.85 -1.30
C ASP A 66 -1.83 16.80 -1.94
N PRO A 67 -1.83 16.70 -3.29
CA PRO A 67 -1.08 15.64 -3.97
C PRO A 67 0.42 15.61 -3.64
N ALA A 68 1.06 16.77 -3.54
CA ALA A 68 2.49 16.82 -3.21
C ALA A 68 2.75 16.28 -1.80
N ALA A 69 1.90 16.64 -0.82
CA ALA A 69 2.01 16.15 0.55
C ALA A 69 1.72 14.65 0.62
N TYR A 70 0.74 14.18 -0.15
CA TYR A 70 0.41 12.76 -0.22
C TYR A 70 1.61 11.94 -0.70
N LEU A 71 2.19 12.34 -1.83
CA LEU A 71 3.32 11.62 -2.43
C LEU A 71 4.56 11.67 -1.52
N HIS A 72 4.78 12.81 -0.86
CA HIS A 72 5.86 12.95 0.11
C HIS A 72 5.71 11.97 1.27
N MET A 73 4.50 11.88 1.82
CA MET A 73 4.22 10.94 2.92
C MET A 73 4.33 9.49 2.46
N LEU A 74 3.86 9.18 1.26
CA LEU A 74 3.99 7.83 0.72
C LEU A 74 5.47 7.43 0.58
N ARG A 75 6.34 8.34 0.12
CA ARG A 75 7.78 8.09 0.06
C ARG A 75 8.36 7.73 1.41
N LYS A 76 7.88 8.36 2.47
CA LYS A 76 8.33 8.06 3.84
C LYS A 76 7.88 6.68 4.30
N LYS A 77 6.72 6.21 3.83
CA LYS A 77 6.10 4.97 4.32
C LYS A 77 6.42 3.76 3.46
N ILE A 78 6.78 3.95 2.19
CA ILE A 78 6.87 2.86 1.22
C ILE A 78 7.93 1.82 1.60
N GLY A 79 9.02 2.22 2.22
CA GLY A 79 10.08 1.29 2.65
C GLY A 79 9.59 0.29 3.67
N LYS A 80 8.85 0.75 4.67
CA LYS A 80 8.25 -0.12 5.69
C LYS A 80 7.17 -1.01 5.09
N LEU A 81 6.38 -0.47 4.17
CA LEU A 81 5.33 -1.23 3.51
C LEU A 81 5.95 -2.34 2.65
N ARG A 82 7.02 -2.05 1.92
CA ARG A 82 7.77 -3.06 1.15
C ARG A 82 8.35 -4.13 2.08
N ALA A 83 8.95 -3.74 3.19
CA ALA A 83 9.47 -4.69 4.17
C ALA A 83 8.37 -5.62 4.70
N ALA A 84 7.18 -5.06 4.98
CA ALA A 84 6.04 -5.85 5.43
C ALA A 84 5.57 -6.85 4.36
N ALA A 85 5.57 -6.45 3.08
CA ALA A 85 5.20 -7.34 1.98
C ALA A 85 6.19 -8.49 1.85
N GLU A 86 7.49 -8.23 1.98
CA GLU A 86 8.52 -9.27 1.94
C GLU A 86 8.40 -10.22 3.12
N GLN A 87 8.13 -9.70 4.32
CA GLN A 87 7.93 -10.53 5.50
C GLN A 87 6.67 -11.40 5.36
N PHE A 88 5.60 -10.84 4.78
CA PHE A 88 4.37 -11.59 4.57
C PHE A 88 4.57 -12.77 3.62
N LYS A 89 5.43 -12.64 2.61
CA LYS A 89 5.81 -13.76 1.73
C LYS A 89 6.39 -14.93 2.50
N ILE A 90 7.11 -14.63 3.58
CA ILE A 90 7.75 -15.64 4.43
C ILE A 90 6.75 -16.23 5.42
N ASP A 91 5.96 -15.36 6.08
CA ASP A 91 5.10 -15.76 7.18
C ASP A 91 3.81 -16.45 6.71
N ALA A 92 3.21 -15.98 5.62
CA ALA A 92 1.92 -16.49 5.18
C ALA A 92 1.93 -17.98 4.85
N PRO A 93 2.92 -18.52 4.11
CA PRO A 93 2.95 -19.96 3.81
C PRO A 93 3.12 -20.84 5.06
N GLN A 94 3.71 -20.31 6.12
CA GLN A 94 3.85 -21.02 7.38
C GLN A 94 2.52 -21.11 8.12
N ALA A 95 1.67 -20.10 7.97
CA ALA A 95 0.36 -20.05 8.60
C ALA A 95 -0.69 -20.86 7.84
N SER A 96 -0.67 -20.81 6.50
CA SER A 96 -1.66 -21.47 5.67
C SER A 96 -1.18 -21.63 4.24
N LEU A 97 -1.46 -22.78 3.65
CA LEU A 97 -1.23 -23.04 2.22
C LEU A 97 -2.51 -22.79 1.41
N HIS A 98 -3.55 -22.26 2.04
CA HIS A 98 -4.83 -22.01 1.36
C HIS A 98 -4.66 -20.96 0.26
N THR A 99 -5.38 -21.15 -0.84
CA THR A 99 -5.33 -20.26 -2.00
C THR A 99 -5.55 -18.79 -1.60
N ASN A 100 -6.44 -18.53 -0.64
CA ASN A 100 -6.73 -17.14 -0.22
C ASN A 100 -5.49 -16.45 0.35
N PHE A 101 -4.67 -17.15 1.13
CA PHE A 101 -3.41 -16.60 1.62
C PHE A 101 -2.39 -16.42 0.50
N GLN A 102 -2.32 -17.37 -0.42
CA GLN A 102 -1.43 -17.24 -1.58
C GLN A 102 -1.79 -16.00 -2.41
N GLN A 103 -3.08 -15.80 -2.66
CA GLN A 103 -3.56 -14.63 -3.41
C GLN A 103 -3.33 -13.33 -2.63
N ALA A 104 -3.48 -13.35 -1.32
CA ALA A 104 -3.20 -12.17 -0.49
C ALA A 104 -1.74 -11.75 -0.59
N VAL A 105 -0.80 -12.71 -0.58
CA VAL A 105 0.64 -12.43 -0.76
C VAL A 105 0.90 -11.76 -2.11
N ILE A 106 0.34 -12.31 -3.18
CA ILE A 106 0.50 -11.78 -4.54
C ILE A 106 -0.10 -10.37 -4.62
N SER A 107 -1.29 -10.18 -4.06
CA SER A 107 -1.99 -8.89 -4.10
C SER A 107 -1.23 -7.80 -3.34
N PHE A 108 -0.69 -8.14 -2.17
CA PHE A 108 0.08 -7.19 -1.38
C PHE A 108 1.36 -6.79 -2.12
N ASP A 109 2.11 -7.76 -2.62
CA ASP A 109 3.34 -7.50 -3.36
C ASP A 109 3.07 -6.67 -4.62
N ALA A 110 2.06 -7.03 -5.41
CA ALA A 110 1.69 -6.30 -6.62
C ALA A 110 1.29 -4.85 -6.30
N GLY A 111 0.52 -4.65 -5.23
CA GLY A 111 0.10 -3.32 -4.81
C GLY A 111 1.28 -2.44 -4.42
N VAL A 112 2.20 -2.97 -3.61
CA VAL A 112 3.40 -2.21 -3.22
C VAL A 112 4.27 -1.90 -4.44
N SER A 113 4.43 -2.85 -5.34
CA SER A 113 5.19 -2.62 -6.59
C SER A 113 4.57 -1.51 -7.43
N GLU A 114 3.25 -1.46 -7.53
CA GLU A 114 2.57 -0.40 -8.25
C GLU A 114 2.77 0.95 -7.58
N LEU A 115 2.67 1.03 -6.25
CA LEU A 115 2.94 2.27 -5.51
C LEU A 115 4.37 2.76 -5.74
N GLU A 116 5.34 1.85 -5.72
CA GLU A 116 6.73 2.18 -6.01
C GLU A 116 6.89 2.76 -7.43
N SER A 117 6.24 2.16 -8.41
CA SER A 117 6.26 2.64 -9.80
C SER A 117 5.61 4.02 -9.94
N LEU A 118 4.49 4.23 -9.25
CA LEU A 118 3.80 5.53 -9.27
C LEU A 118 4.67 6.63 -8.65
N LEU A 119 5.36 6.33 -7.54
CA LEU A 119 6.29 7.28 -6.93
C LEU A 119 7.46 7.62 -7.85
N ALA A 120 7.97 6.63 -8.59
CA ALA A 120 9.10 6.83 -9.49
C ALA A 120 8.78 7.83 -10.61
N ARG A 121 7.50 7.98 -10.97
CA ARG A 121 7.05 8.93 -12.00
C ARG A 121 7.20 10.39 -11.56
N HIS A 122 7.33 10.65 -10.26
CA HIS A 122 7.40 11.99 -9.68
C HIS A 122 8.67 12.21 -8.85
N SER A 123 9.66 11.36 -9.02
CA SER A 123 10.92 11.46 -8.28
C SER A 123 11.92 12.42 -8.94
#